data_a567c4fd1b454252995d604012590553
#
_entry.id   a567c4fd1b454252995d604012590553
#
_cell.length_a   1.000
_cell.length_b   1.000
_cell.length_c   1.000
_cell.angle_alpha   90.00
_cell.angle_beta   90.00
_cell.angle_gamma   90.00
#
_symmetry.space_group_name_H-M   'P 1'
#
loop_
_entity.id
_entity.type
_entity.pdbx_description
1 polymer ?
#
loop_
_entity_poly.entity_id
_entity_poly.type
_entity_poly.pdbx_seq_one_letter_code
_entity_poly.pdbx_strand_id
1 'polypeptide(L)'
;EIEKAHADIYNILLQVMDYARLTDNKGQKADFRNVVLIMTSNAGAQFASQASVGFAGNVSRGEAMMAQVKKTFKPEFINRLSATVVFRDMDEPMAQLILKKKIKALQQQLAARNVELTLDGAAESYLLRKGFTPQYGAREMDRVIAALLKPLLTREMLFGKLKKGGKAIVKTKGHEPPTPDDTNVQLVLEVPK
;
A
#
# COMPACT_ATOMS: atom_id res chain seq x y z
N GLU A 1 1.56 9.65 10.96
CA GLU A 1 0.86 10.97 11.00
C GLU A 1 1.34 11.83 12.18
N ILE A 2 2.64 11.82 12.42
CA ILE A 2 3.24 12.60 13.51
C ILE A 2 2.99 14.10 13.37
N GLU A 3 2.85 14.60 12.15
CA GLU A 3 2.53 16.00 11.86
C GLU A 3 1.19 16.48 12.41
N LYS A 4 0.29 15.54 12.74
CA LYS A 4 -1.03 15.82 13.33
C LYS A 4 -1.03 15.75 14.86
N ALA A 5 0.10 15.36 15.47
CA ALA A 5 0.20 15.22 16.90
C ALA A 5 0.16 16.59 17.60
N HIS A 6 -0.35 16.61 18.84
CA HIS A 6 -0.29 17.80 19.67
C HIS A 6 1.17 18.19 19.98
N ALA A 7 1.41 19.49 20.20
CA ALA A 7 2.76 20.02 20.47
C ALA A 7 3.45 19.32 21.66
N ASP A 8 2.70 18.93 22.68
CA ASP A 8 3.25 18.24 23.85
C ASP A 8 3.82 16.86 23.53
N ILE A 9 3.30 16.18 22.49
CA ILE A 9 3.84 14.88 22.03
C ILE A 9 5.26 15.07 21.50
N TYR A 10 5.54 16.15 20.78
CA TYR A 10 6.91 16.44 20.31
C TYR A 10 7.86 16.66 21.49
N ASN A 11 7.42 17.35 22.55
CA ASN A 11 8.24 17.56 23.74
C ASN A 11 8.54 16.25 24.47
N ILE A 12 7.55 15.35 24.56
CA ILE A 12 7.74 14.00 25.12
C ILE A 12 8.73 13.19 24.26
N LEU A 13 8.59 13.23 22.95
CA LEU A 13 9.49 12.52 22.03
C LEU A 13 10.92 13.07 22.11
N LEU A 14 11.11 14.38 22.21
CA LEU A 14 12.42 14.99 22.44
C LEU A 14 13.05 14.49 23.74
N GLN A 15 12.28 14.43 24.83
CA GLN A 15 12.76 13.89 26.10
C GLN A 15 13.20 12.43 25.98
N VAL A 16 12.42 11.60 25.27
CA VAL A 16 12.77 10.20 25.00
C VAL A 16 14.05 10.10 24.18
N MET A 17 14.18 10.91 23.13
CA MET A 17 15.38 10.89 22.26
C MET A 17 16.65 11.38 22.97
N ASP A 18 16.51 12.34 23.89
CA ASP A 18 17.66 12.93 24.61
C ASP A 18 18.09 12.07 25.79
N TYR A 19 17.15 11.51 26.54
CA TYR A 19 17.46 10.85 27.84
C TYR A 19 17.21 9.33 27.82
N ALA A 20 16.68 8.80 26.72
CA ALA A 20 16.30 7.40 26.57
C ALA A 20 15.41 6.89 27.72
N ARG A 21 14.59 7.75 28.30
CA ARG A 21 13.64 7.45 29.37
C ARG A 21 12.45 8.37 29.36
N LEU A 22 11.32 7.88 29.85
CA LEU A 22 10.12 8.64 30.09
C LEU A 22 9.63 8.35 31.50
N THR A 23 9.16 9.38 32.20
CA THR A 23 8.57 9.24 33.55
C THR A 23 7.08 9.58 33.47
N ASP A 24 6.22 8.71 33.97
CA ASP A 24 4.78 8.95 34.03
C ASP A 24 4.39 9.86 35.19
N ASN A 25 3.09 10.19 35.29
CA ASN A 25 2.54 11.06 36.34
C ASN A 25 2.64 10.46 37.74
N LYS A 26 2.91 9.15 37.85
CA LYS A 26 3.07 8.41 39.10
C LYS A 26 4.55 8.24 39.49
N GLY A 27 5.46 8.83 38.71
CA GLY A 27 6.91 8.72 38.94
C GLY A 27 7.52 7.41 38.42
N GLN A 28 6.79 6.57 37.70
CA GLN A 28 7.35 5.35 37.11
C GLN A 28 8.18 5.72 35.87
N LYS A 29 9.34 5.09 35.75
CA LYS A 29 10.29 5.35 34.67
C LYS A 29 10.27 4.21 33.67
N ALA A 30 10.02 4.52 32.40
CA ALA A 30 10.19 3.63 31.27
C ALA A 30 11.56 3.85 30.63
N ASP A 31 12.26 2.76 30.29
CA ASP A 31 13.59 2.75 29.67
C ASP A 31 13.47 2.56 28.15
N PHE A 32 14.01 3.51 27.39
CA PHE A 32 13.99 3.53 25.93
C PHE A 32 15.37 3.26 25.29
N ARG A 33 16.40 2.86 26.08
CA ARG A 33 17.77 2.65 25.55
C ARG A 33 17.83 1.61 24.42
N ASN A 34 16.98 0.60 24.46
CA ASN A 34 16.93 -0.47 23.47
C ASN A 34 15.72 -0.36 22.55
N VAL A 35 15.17 0.84 22.37
CA VAL A 35 13.99 1.09 21.53
C VAL A 35 14.40 1.75 20.23
N VAL A 36 13.89 1.24 19.12
CA VAL A 36 13.93 1.91 17.81
C VAL A 36 12.65 2.69 17.65
N LEU A 37 12.72 4.01 17.63
CA LEU A 37 11.59 4.89 17.46
C LEU A 37 11.39 5.16 15.96
N ILE A 38 10.25 4.73 15.42
CA ILE A 38 9.89 4.93 14.01
C ILE A 38 8.64 5.81 13.95
N MET A 39 8.74 6.92 13.25
CA MET A 39 7.65 7.86 13.03
C MET A 39 7.32 7.95 11.55
N THR A 40 6.03 8.04 11.23
CA THR A 40 5.55 8.20 9.86
C THR A 40 4.85 9.53 9.68
N SER A 41 5.02 10.17 8.52
CA SER A 41 4.40 11.44 8.19
C SER A 41 4.04 11.52 6.71
N ASN A 42 2.97 12.24 6.40
CA ASN A 42 2.61 12.66 5.04
C ASN A 42 3.02 14.11 4.75
N ALA A 43 3.79 14.74 5.64
CA ALA A 43 4.24 16.10 5.43
C ALA A 43 5.01 16.24 4.10
N GLY A 44 4.60 17.21 3.29
CA GLY A 44 5.21 17.47 1.99
C GLY A 44 4.65 16.67 0.81
N ALA A 45 3.84 15.63 1.02
CA ALA A 45 3.29 14.83 -0.06
C ALA A 45 2.44 15.65 -1.05
N GLN A 46 1.65 16.60 -0.56
CA GLN A 46 0.81 17.48 -1.39
C GLN A 46 1.65 18.46 -2.24
N PHE A 47 2.77 18.92 -1.71
CA PHE A 47 3.65 19.86 -2.41
C PHE A 47 4.52 19.19 -3.46
N ALA A 48 4.82 17.93 -3.28
CA ALA A 48 5.58 17.15 -4.25
C ALA A 48 4.82 16.94 -5.57
N SER A 49 3.48 16.89 -5.55
CA SER A 49 2.65 16.82 -6.76
C SER A 49 2.53 18.16 -7.48
N GLN A 50 2.66 19.29 -6.78
CA GLN A 50 2.60 20.62 -7.36
C GLN A 50 3.93 21.06 -7.99
N ALA A 51 5.07 20.59 -7.49
CA ALA A 51 6.39 20.92 -8.01
C ALA A 51 6.62 20.41 -9.45
N SER A 52 5.84 19.44 -9.92
CA SER A 52 5.94 18.92 -11.30
C SER A 52 5.24 19.84 -12.35
N VAL A 53 4.51 20.87 -11.95
CA VAL A 53 3.69 21.72 -12.83
C VAL A 53 4.25 23.13 -13.03
N GLY A 54 5.32 23.50 -12.35
CA GLY A 54 5.87 24.87 -12.37
C GLY A 54 7.30 24.97 -12.85
N PHE A 55 7.62 26.07 -13.51
CA PHE A 55 8.90 26.51 -14.11
C PHE A 55 10.09 26.66 -13.13
N ALA A 56 10.14 25.98 -12.02
CA ALA A 56 11.26 26.02 -11.08
C ALA A 56 12.13 24.77 -11.25
N GLY A 57 13.35 25.03 -11.69
CA GLY A 57 14.37 24.06 -12.07
C GLY A 57 14.45 22.82 -11.19
N ASN A 58 15.05 21.78 -11.76
CA ASN A 58 15.47 20.43 -11.33
C ASN A 58 15.54 20.11 -9.81
N VAL A 59 14.61 20.60 -8.98
CA VAL A 59 14.48 20.17 -7.59
C VAL A 59 13.82 18.80 -7.59
N SER A 60 14.53 17.80 -7.13
CA SER A 60 13.97 16.46 -7.02
C SER A 60 12.76 16.49 -6.09
N ARG A 61 11.74 15.68 -6.39
CA ARG A 61 10.56 15.56 -5.55
C ARG A 61 10.90 15.27 -4.08
N GLY A 62 11.96 14.49 -3.84
CA GLY A 62 12.46 14.20 -2.50
C GLY A 62 12.96 15.44 -1.77
N GLU A 63 13.67 16.34 -2.47
CA GLU A 63 14.15 17.60 -1.91
C GLU A 63 12.99 18.56 -1.57
N ALA A 64 11.97 18.64 -2.43
CA ALA A 64 10.77 19.42 -2.17
C ALA A 64 10.01 18.90 -0.94
N MET A 65 9.90 17.58 -0.79
CA MET A 65 9.31 16.96 0.40
C MET A 65 10.14 17.26 1.65
N MET A 66 11.46 17.13 1.59
CA MET A 66 12.34 17.43 2.72
C MET A 66 12.31 18.91 3.12
N ALA A 67 12.21 19.81 2.15
CA ALA A 67 12.04 21.24 2.43
C ALA A 67 10.73 21.51 3.20
N GLN A 68 9.66 20.81 2.85
CA GLN A 68 8.39 20.94 3.57
C GLN A 68 8.43 20.30 4.97
N VAL A 69 9.09 19.15 5.12
CA VAL A 69 9.32 18.53 6.44
C VAL A 69 10.05 19.51 7.35
N LYS A 70 11.10 20.20 6.87
CA LYS A 70 11.82 21.23 7.62
C LYS A 70 10.98 22.45 7.99
N LYS A 71 9.90 22.74 7.25
CA LYS A 71 8.96 23.80 7.60
C LYS A 71 7.90 23.34 8.61
N THR A 72 7.52 22.07 8.55
CA THR A 72 6.46 21.49 9.38
C THR A 72 6.97 21.19 10.80
N PHE A 73 8.18 20.67 10.92
CA PHE A 73 8.76 20.26 12.19
C PHE A 73 9.84 21.24 12.65
N LYS A 74 9.92 21.44 13.96
CA LYS A 74 10.96 22.29 14.54
C LYS A 74 12.36 21.72 14.25
N PRO A 75 13.36 22.57 13.98
CA PRO A 75 14.73 22.12 13.71
C PRO A 75 15.32 21.22 14.79
N GLU A 76 15.04 21.52 16.07
CA GLU A 76 15.49 20.71 17.20
C GLU A 76 14.98 19.27 17.13
N PHE A 77 13.73 19.06 16.69
CA PHE A 77 13.14 17.74 16.52
C PHE A 77 13.80 16.96 15.38
N ILE A 78 13.98 17.62 14.23
CA ILE A 78 14.62 17.00 13.06
C ILE A 78 16.06 16.60 13.36
N ASN A 79 16.81 17.44 14.09
CA ASN A 79 18.20 17.20 14.42
C ASN A 79 18.41 16.02 15.40
N ARG A 80 17.36 15.53 16.06
CA ARG A 80 17.41 14.33 16.91
C ARG A 80 17.12 13.04 16.14
N LEU A 81 16.60 13.12 14.92
CA LEU A 81 16.35 11.96 14.09
C LEU A 81 17.67 11.38 13.58
N SER A 82 17.86 10.08 13.75
CA SER A 82 19.01 9.37 13.19
C SER A 82 19.00 9.35 11.67
N ALA A 83 17.80 9.25 11.08
CA ALA A 83 17.61 9.28 9.63
C ALA A 83 16.17 9.72 9.27
N THR A 84 16.05 10.36 8.14
CA THR A 84 14.75 10.63 7.49
C THR A 84 14.73 9.93 6.14
N VAL A 85 13.78 9.04 5.95
CA VAL A 85 13.64 8.24 4.73
C VAL A 85 12.42 8.72 3.96
N VAL A 86 12.65 9.18 2.73
CA VAL A 86 11.58 9.58 1.81
C VAL A 86 11.21 8.38 0.95
N PHE A 87 9.96 7.92 1.06
CA PHE A 87 9.43 6.88 0.18
C PHE A 87 9.08 7.47 -1.18
N ARG A 88 9.46 6.76 -2.23
CA ARG A 88 9.07 7.10 -3.60
C ARG A 88 7.59 6.82 -3.81
N ASP A 89 7.00 7.50 -4.80
CA ASP A 89 5.65 7.17 -5.23
C ASP A 89 5.61 5.74 -5.77
N MET A 90 4.42 5.18 -5.65
CA MET A 90 4.15 3.88 -6.23
C MET A 90 3.97 4.03 -7.75
N ASP A 91 4.79 3.32 -8.49
CA ASP A 91 4.65 3.15 -9.94
C ASP A 91 3.91 1.85 -10.29
N GLU A 92 3.58 1.69 -11.56
CA GLU A 92 2.87 0.52 -12.05
C GLU A 92 3.66 -0.80 -11.84
N PRO A 93 5.00 -0.88 -12.08
CA PRO A 93 5.78 -2.06 -11.75
C PRO A 93 5.70 -2.46 -10.27
N MET A 94 5.73 -1.50 -9.35
CA MET A 94 5.57 -1.76 -7.93
C MET A 94 4.16 -2.28 -7.61
N ALA A 95 3.13 -1.69 -8.21
CA ALA A 95 1.75 -2.14 -8.05
C ALA A 95 1.55 -3.55 -8.58
N GLN A 96 2.22 -3.92 -9.68
CA GLN A 96 2.21 -5.26 -10.23
C GLN A 96 2.83 -6.29 -9.26
N LEU A 97 3.95 -5.93 -8.60
CA LEU A 97 4.55 -6.79 -7.57
C LEU A 97 3.61 -6.99 -6.38
N ILE A 98 2.87 -5.94 -5.99
CA ILE A 98 1.86 -6.04 -4.93
C ILE A 98 0.72 -6.96 -5.35
N LEU A 99 0.19 -6.82 -6.56
CA LEU A 99 -0.84 -7.71 -7.08
C LEU A 99 -0.35 -9.16 -7.04
N LYS A 100 0.83 -9.45 -7.57
CA LYS A 100 1.42 -10.81 -7.56
C LYS A 100 1.55 -11.37 -6.14
N LYS A 101 2.01 -10.55 -5.19
CA LYS A 101 2.12 -10.96 -3.77
C LYS A 101 0.74 -11.32 -3.19
N LYS A 102 -0.30 -10.53 -3.49
CA LYS A 102 -1.66 -10.78 -2.98
C LYS A 102 -2.31 -11.99 -3.65
N ILE A 103 -2.12 -12.17 -4.94
CA ILE A 103 -2.57 -13.38 -5.66
C ILE A 103 -1.87 -14.62 -5.11
N LYS A 104 -0.56 -14.56 -4.87
CA LYS A 104 0.19 -15.67 -4.26
C LYS A 104 -0.35 -16.03 -2.87
N ALA A 105 -0.68 -15.06 -2.04
CA ALA A 105 -1.29 -15.31 -0.72
C ALA A 105 -2.67 -15.99 -0.87
N LEU A 106 -3.48 -15.56 -1.84
CA LEU A 106 -4.77 -16.20 -2.13
C LEU A 106 -4.58 -17.63 -2.65
N GLN A 107 -3.61 -17.87 -3.54
CA GLN A 107 -3.26 -19.21 -4.03
C GLN A 107 -2.89 -20.15 -2.88
N GLN A 108 -2.11 -19.67 -1.91
CA GLN A 108 -1.74 -20.46 -0.72
C GLN A 108 -2.98 -20.84 0.13
N GLN A 109 -3.92 -19.91 0.31
CA GLN A 109 -5.17 -20.20 1.00
C GLN A 109 -6.04 -21.22 0.27
N LEU A 110 -6.09 -21.15 -1.06
CA LEU A 110 -6.86 -22.05 -1.90
C LEU A 110 -6.23 -23.44 -2.00
N ALA A 111 -4.90 -23.53 -1.96
CA ALA A 111 -4.16 -24.79 -1.96
C ALA A 111 -4.55 -25.69 -0.78
N ALA A 112 -4.86 -25.11 0.39
CA ALA A 112 -5.38 -25.85 1.56
C ALA A 112 -6.75 -26.52 1.28
N ARG A 113 -7.43 -26.15 0.20
CA ARG A 113 -8.69 -26.75 -0.29
C ARG A 113 -8.52 -27.50 -1.60
N ASN A 114 -7.29 -27.84 -1.98
CA ASN A 114 -6.93 -28.51 -3.23
C ASN A 114 -7.37 -27.72 -4.49
N VAL A 115 -7.43 -26.38 -4.41
CA VAL A 115 -7.75 -25.50 -5.55
C VAL A 115 -6.46 -24.82 -6.02
N GLU A 116 -6.09 -25.05 -7.27
CA GLU A 116 -4.98 -24.41 -7.97
C GLU A 116 -5.52 -23.21 -8.76
N LEU A 117 -5.18 -21.99 -8.33
CA LEU A 117 -5.59 -20.75 -8.99
C LEU A 117 -4.51 -20.26 -9.94
N THR A 118 -4.89 -19.95 -11.17
CA THR A 118 -4.04 -19.21 -12.13
C THR A 118 -4.82 -18.06 -12.76
N LEU A 119 -4.12 -17.02 -13.15
CA LEU A 119 -4.66 -15.87 -13.87
C LEU A 119 -3.96 -15.79 -15.22
N ASP A 120 -4.71 -15.47 -16.28
CA ASP A 120 -4.07 -15.09 -17.54
C ASP A 120 -3.58 -13.62 -17.49
N GLY A 121 -2.76 -13.23 -18.48
CA GLY A 121 -2.19 -11.88 -18.52
C GLY A 121 -3.24 -10.78 -18.66
N ALA A 122 -4.38 -11.05 -19.30
CA ALA A 122 -5.46 -10.09 -19.43
C ALA A 122 -6.19 -9.87 -18.10
N ALA A 123 -6.42 -10.93 -17.32
CA ALA A 123 -7.01 -10.85 -16.00
C ALA A 123 -6.08 -10.13 -14.99
N GLU A 124 -4.76 -10.41 -15.04
CA GLU A 124 -3.79 -9.68 -14.24
C GLU A 124 -3.78 -8.18 -14.56
N SER A 125 -3.74 -7.84 -15.86
CA SER A 125 -3.76 -6.44 -16.31
C SER A 125 -5.07 -5.74 -15.94
N TYR A 126 -6.20 -6.42 -16.01
CA TYR A 126 -7.48 -5.89 -15.60
C TYR A 126 -7.53 -5.58 -14.10
N LEU A 127 -7.10 -6.53 -13.26
CA LEU A 127 -7.04 -6.34 -11.80
C LEU A 127 -6.07 -5.21 -11.43
N LEU A 128 -4.92 -5.12 -12.12
CA LEU A 128 -3.95 -4.06 -11.91
C LEU A 128 -4.55 -2.68 -12.18
N ARG A 129 -5.20 -2.50 -13.35
CA ARG A 129 -5.84 -1.21 -13.70
C ARG A 129 -6.95 -0.80 -12.74
N LYS A 130 -7.73 -1.77 -12.25
CA LYS A 130 -8.81 -1.48 -11.28
C LYS A 130 -8.27 -1.24 -9.86
N GLY A 131 -7.15 -1.86 -9.49
CA GLY A 131 -6.59 -1.82 -8.14
C GLY A 131 -5.48 -0.77 -7.93
N PHE A 132 -4.99 -0.16 -9.01
CA PHE A 132 -3.92 0.84 -8.97
C PHE A 132 -4.35 2.15 -9.61
N THR A 133 -4.13 3.24 -8.91
CA THR A 133 -4.23 4.59 -9.45
C THR A 133 -3.03 5.42 -8.99
N PRO A 134 -2.53 6.38 -9.79
CA PRO A 134 -1.43 7.25 -9.37
C PRO A 134 -1.73 8.02 -8.08
N GLN A 135 -3.01 8.35 -7.83
CA GLN A 135 -3.43 9.12 -6.67
C GLN A 135 -3.49 8.29 -5.37
N TYR A 136 -3.99 7.05 -5.44
CA TYR A 136 -4.23 6.21 -4.26
C TYR A 136 -3.26 5.01 -4.17
N GLY A 137 -2.37 4.86 -5.17
CA GLY A 137 -1.46 3.73 -5.26
C GLY A 137 -2.21 2.40 -5.37
N ALA A 138 -1.73 1.37 -4.71
CA ALA A 138 -2.34 0.03 -4.72
C ALA A 138 -3.24 -0.25 -3.50
N ARG A 139 -3.72 0.78 -2.81
CA ARG A 139 -4.59 0.62 -1.61
C ARG A 139 -5.90 -0.09 -1.92
N GLU A 140 -6.43 0.12 -3.13
CA GLU A 140 -7.67 -0.50 -3.59
C GLU A 140 -7.51 -1.97 -4.01
N MET A 141 -6.28 -2.48 -4.12
CA MET A 141 -5.99 -3.81 -4.64
C MET A 141 -6.71 -4.93 -3.88
N ASP A 142 -6.72 -4.86 -2.54
CA ASP A 142 -7.42 -5.85 -1.72
C ASP A 142 -8.93 -5.81 -1.94
N ARG A 143 -9.48 -4.59 -2.05
CA ARG A 143 -10.90 -4.40 -2.30
C ARG A 143 -11.31 -4.93 -3.68
N VAL A 144 -10.51 -4.66 -4.69
CA VAL A 144 -10.74 -5.16 -6.06
C VAL A 144 -10.68 -6.68 -6.11
N ILE A 145 -9.68 -7.30 -5.51
CA ILE A 145 -9.58 -8.78 -5.42
C ILE A 145 -10.79 -9.34 -4.65
N ALA A 146 -11.19 -8.71 -3.55
CA ALA A 146 -12.33 -9.16 -2.76
C ALA A 146 -13.66 -9.01 -3.50
N ALA A 147 -13.84 -7.95 -4.27
CA ALA A 147 -15.08 -7.67 -4.98
C ALA A 147 -15.22 -8.44 -6.30
N LEU A 148 -14.13 -8.63 -7.05
CA LEU A 148 -14.17 -9.18 -8.39
C LEU A 148 -13.77 -10.65 -8.48
N LEU A 149 -12.77 -11.07 -7.69
CA LEU A 149 -12.20 -12.41 -7.80
C LEU A 149 -12.77 -13.40 -6.78
N LYS A 150 -12.87 -12.99 -5.51
CA LYS A 150 -13.34 -13.89 -4.44
C LYS A 150 -14.76 -14.43 -4.66
N PRO A 151 -15.77 -13.65 -5.13
CA PRO A 151 -17.12 -14.18 -5.36
C PRO A 151 -17.16 -15.28 -6.42
N LEU A 152 -16.36 -15.16 -7.49
CA LEU A 152 -16.26 -16.16 -8.54
C LEU A 152 -15.76 -17.50 -7.98
N LEU A 153 -14.68 -17.45 -7.21
CA LEU A 153 -14.09 -18.62 -6.56
C LEU A 153 -15.06 -19.23 -5.53
N THR A 154 -15.66 -18.40 -4.68
CA THR A 154 -16.59 -18.85 -3.66
C THR A 154 -17.79 -19.60 -4.28
N ARG A 155 -18.36 -19.05 -5.35
CA ARG A 155 -19.48 -19.67 -6.06
C ARG A 155 -19.11 -21.07 -6.59
N GLU A 156 -17.97 -21.18 -7.26
CA GLU A 156 -17.51 -22.46 -7.82
C GLU A 156 -17.11 -23.47 -6.74
N MET A 157 -16.54 -23.00 -5.63
CA MET A 157 -16.16 -23.86 -4.49
C MET A 157 -17.38 -24.36 -3.70
N LEU A 158 -18.43 -23.55 -3.56
CA LEU A 158 -19.63 -23.95 -2.80
C LEU A 158 -20.63 -24.73 -3.65
N PHE A 159 -20.86 -24.27 -4.88
CA PHE A 159 -21.97 -24.77 -5.72
C PHE A 159 -21.53 -25.36 -7.06
N GLY A 160 -20.30 -25.10 -7.48
CA GLY A 160 -19.79 -25.47 -8.79
C GLY A 160 -18.82 -26.64 -8.79
N LYS A 161 -17.93 -26.63 -9.78
CA LYS A 161 -16.98 -27.69 -10.09
C LYS A 161 -15.81 -27.81 -9.13
N LEU A 162 -15.52 -26.76 -8.34
CA LEU A 162 -14.40 -26.73 -7.39
C LEU A 162 -14.74 -27.27 -6.00
N LYS A 163 -15.91 -27.89 -5.80
CA LYS A 163 -16.32 -28.48 -4.51
C LYS A 163 -15.31 -29.51 -3.96
N LYS A 164 -14.65 -30.25 -4.83
CA LYS A 164 -13.66 -31.27 -4.49
C LYS A 164 -12.22 -30.83 -4.79
N GLY A 165 -12.03 -29.53 -5.03
CA GLY A 165 -10.77 -28.99 -5.54
C GLY A 165 -10.72 -28.99 -7.07
N GLY A 166 -9.56 -28.64 -7.64
CA GLY A 166 -9.30 -28.61 -9.08
C GLY A 166 -8.59 -27.34 -9.52
N LYS A 167 -8.46 -27.17 -10.83
CA LYS A 167 -7.82 -25.99 -11.42
C LYS A 167 -8.85 -24.91 -11.71
N ALA A 168 -8.49 -23.69 -11.35
CA ALA A 168 -9.28 -22.49 -11.57
C ALA A 168 -8.45 -21.49 -12.38
N ILE A 169 -8.88 -21.16 -13.58
CA ILE A 169 -8.21 -20.22 -14.47
C ILE A 169 -9.08 -18.97 -14.58
N VAL A 170 -8.56 -17.84 -14.16
CA VAL A 170 -9.23 -16.54 -14.27
C VAL A 170 -8.85 -15.90 -15.59
N LYS A 171 -9.86 -15.53 -16.36
CA LYS A 171 -9.73 -14.85 -17.65
C LYS A 171 -10.61 -13.60 -17.69
N THR A 172 -10.41 -12.77 -18.69
CA THR A 172 -11.35 -11.69 -19.01
C THR A 172 -12.30 -12.09 -20.12
N LYS A 173 -13.54 -11.62 -20.02
CA LYS A 173 -14.53 -11.70 -21.11
C LYS A 173 -14.95 -10.27 -21.46
N GLY A 174 -14.86 -9.90 -22.73
CA GLY A 174 -15.16 -8.57 -23.23
C GLY A 174 -14.23 -8.17 -24.37
N HIS A 175 -14.34 -6.94 -24.85
CA HIS A 175 -13.53 -6.44 -25.96
C HIS A 175 -12.10 -6.15 -25.48
N GLU A 176 -11.10 -6.55 -26.24
CA GLU A 176 -9.69 -6.22 -25.98
C GLU A 176 -9.19 -5.11 -26.95
N PRO A 177 -8.35 -4.20 -26.45
CA PRO A 177 -7.85 -4.06 -25.08
C PRO A 177 -8.89 -3.42 -24.16
N PRO A 178 -9.10 -3.96 -22.95
CA PRO A 178 -10.02 -3.37 -21.99
C PRO A 178 -9.47 -1.99 -21.54
N THR A 179 -10.31 -0.97 -21.69
CA THR A 179 -9.99 0.36 -21.17
C THR A 179 -10.32 0.48 -19.69
N PRO A 180 -9.75 1.44 -18.94
CA PRO A 180 -10.08 1.63 -17.52
C PRO A 180 -11.58 1.86 -17.26
N ASP A 181 -12.27 2.48 -18.22
CA ASP A 181 -13.71 2.78 -18.17
C ASP A 181 -14.59 1.73 -18.84
N ASP A 182 -14.00 0.63 -19.32
CA ASP A 182 -14.74 -0.43 -20.00
C ASP A 182 -15.58 -1.22 -19.00
N THR A 183 -16.88 -0.90 -18.96
CA THR A 183 -17.87 -1.56 -18.12
C THR A 183 -18.27 -2.94 -18.65
N ASN A 184 -17.90 -3.26 -19.90
CA ASN A 184 -18.24 -4.52 -20.56
C ASN A 184 -17.23 -5.64 -20.28
N VAL A 185 -16.07 -5.31 -19.71
CA VAL A 185 -15.06 -6.32 -19.33
C VAL A 185 -15.38 -6.88 -17.96
N GLN A 186 -15.47 -8.20 -17.88
CA GLN A 186 -15.71 -8.93 -16.65
C GLN A 186 -14.69 -10.05 -16.47
N LEU A 187 -14.35 -10.33 -15.21
CA LEU A 187 -13.60 -11.55 -14.90
C LEU A 187 -14.53 -12.76 -15.00
N VAL A 188 -14.03 -13.81 -15.60
CA VAL A 188 -14.69 -15.12 -15.67
C VAL A 188 -13.76 -16.19 -15.13
N LEU A 189 -14.33 -17.19 -14.48
CA LEU A 189 -13.60 -18.35 -14.00
C LEU A 189 -13.85 -19.54 -14.90
N GLU A 190 -12.79 -20.07 -15.48
CA GLU A 190 -12.80 -21.31 -16.22
C GLU A 190 -12.28 -22.45 -15.34
N VAL A 191 -13.06 -23.50 -15.22
CA VAL A 191 -12.68 -24.72 -14.51
C VAL A 191 -12.56 -25.83 -15.54
N PRO A 192 -11.31 -26.18 -15.95
CA PRO A 192 -11.09 -27.30 -16.87
C PRO A 192 -11.68 -28.62 -16.32
N LYS A 193 -12.08 -29.48 -17.23
CA LYS A 193 -12.59 -30.81 -16.87
C LYS A 193 -11.47 -31.71 -16.38
#